data_26d286a8fa964d982e5dd931daf77e7b
#
_entry.id   26d286a8fa964d982e5dd931daf77e7b
#
_cell.length_a   1.000
_cell.length_b   1.000
_cell.length_c   1.000
_cell.angle_alpha   90.00
_cell.angle_beta   90.00
_cell.angle_gamma   90.00
#
_symmetry.space_group_name_H-M   'P 1'
#
loop_
_entity.id
_entity.type
_entity.pdbx_description
1 polymer ?
#
loop_
_entity_poly.entity_id
_entity_poly.type
_entity_poly.pdbx_seq_one_letter_code
_entity_poly.pdbx_strand_id
1 'polypeptide(L)'
;MGFPTLLESELLAVSKALGDTEFGFTGTEIGLLFSECGLKDIDSKNTKYKRLFNAFCEQSRKDNSTNCVYKFIQVCMEPARGLNTQSAYEKRRFEINRVLMLKGIEIRDDGNFYKITKAESLSEVERRTRELKNKLSCYGAHQRVLICCREELLVDDYFHAVQEAVKGICDRVREMSGLLTDGNELIQTAFSVKNP
;
A
#
# COMPACT_ATOMS: atom_id res chain seq x y z
N MET A 1 -8.79 19.78 4.60
CA MET A 1 -9.85 18.76 4.57
C MET A 1 -9.69 17.88 5.80
N GLY A 2 -10.73 17.67 6.61
CA GLY A 2 -10.66 16.75 7.74
C GLY A 2 -10.78 15.30 7.24
N PHE A 3 -9.96 14.40 7.75
CA PHE A 3 -10.10 12.97 7.50
C PHE A 3 -11.28 12.38 8.30
N PRO A 4 -11.94 11.32 7.80
CA PRO A 4 -12.99 10.65 8.57
C PRO A 4 -12.40 9.99 9.82
N THR A 5 -13.16 10.01 10.92
CA THR A 5 -12.74 9.41 12.18
C THR A 5 -12.60 7.88 12.04
N LEU A 6 -11.48 7.33 12.49
CA LEU A 6 -11.26 5.89 12.58
C LEU A 6 -11.86 5.34 13.88
N LEU A 7 -12.54 4.20 13.78
CA LEU A 7 -13.04 3.46 14.93
C LEU A 7 -11.87 2.72 15.63
N GLU A 8 -12.07 2.34 16.88
CA GLU A 8 -11.04 1.61 17.65
C GLU A 8 -10.63 0.29 16.99
N SER A 9 -11.58 -0.43 16.39
CA SER A 9 -11.29 -1.63 15.58
C SER A 9 -10.44 -1.35 14.33
N GLU A 10 -10.63 -0.19 13.71
CA GLU A 10 -9.84 0.23 12.55
C GLU A 10 -8.44 0.70 12.96
N LEU A 11 -8.32 1.39 14.11
CA LEU A 11 -7.02 1.71 14.71
C LEU A 11 -6.22 0.44 15.01
N LEU A 12 -6.88 -0.59 15.53
CA LEU A 12 -6.25 -1.89 15.78
C LEU A 12 -5.82 -2.56 14.49
N ALA A 13 -6.64 -2.52 13.43
CA ALA A 13 -6.31 -3.11 12.14
C ALA A 13 -5.11 -2.42 11.47
N VAL A 14 -5.08 -1.08 11.46
CA VAL A 14 -3.91 -0.30 11.00
C VAL A 14 -2.67 -0.63 11.82
N SER A 15 -2.80 -0.72 13.15
CA SER A 15 -1.68 -1.06 14.03
C SER A 15 -1.11 -2.45 13.75
N LYS A 16 -1.98 -3.44 13.44
CA LYS A 16 -1.56 -4.78 13.03
C LYS A 16 -0.81 -4.76 11.69
N ALA A 17 -1.30 -4.02 10.70
CA ALA A 17 -0.63 -3.89 9.42
C ALA A 17 0.77 -3.26 9.56
N LEU A 18 0.89 -2.16 10.33
CA LEU A 18 2.16 -1.47 10.55
C LEU A 18 3.13 -2.26 11.44
N GLY A 19 2.61 -3.03 12.39
CA GLY A 19 3.39 -3.83 13.35
C GLY A 19 3.52 -5.30 12.97
N ASP A 20 3.21 -5.69 11.73
CA ASP A 20 3.31 -7.07 11.26
C ASP A 20 4.72 -7.65 11.42
N THR A 21 4.85 -8.97 11.52
CA THR A 21 6.13 -9.64 11.73
C THR A 21 6.95 -9.80 10.46
N GLU A 22 6.30 -9.94 9.30
CA GLU A 22 6.97 -10.18 8.02
C GLU A 22 7.27 -8.86 7.28
N PHE A 23 6.27 -7.98 7.19
CA PHE A 23 6.36 -6.77 6.37
C PHE A 23 6.19 -5.47 7.16
N GLY A 24 5.84 -5.54 8.43
CA GLY A 24 5.70 -4.38 9.32
C GLY A 24 7.04 -3.77 9.72
N PHE A 25 6.97 -2.65 10.40
CA PHE A 25 8.15 -1.98 10.95
C PHE A 25 8.73 -2.75 12.14
N THR A 26 10.04 -2.61 12.34
CA THR A 26 10.73 -3.09 13.55
C THR A 26 10.39 -2.23 14.76
N GLY A 27 10.64 -2.73 15.96
CA GLY A 27 10.44 -1.96 17.19
C GLY A 27 11.25 -0.66 17.25
N THR A 28 12.45 -0.66 16.69
CA THR A 28 13.33 0.52 16.60
C THR A 28 12.76 1.55 15.62
N GLU A 29 12.34 1.12 14.43
CA GLU A 29 11.71 2.01 13.44
C GLU A 29 10.43 2.64 13.97
N ILE A 30 9.59 1.88 14.69
CA ILE A 30 8.39 2.42 15.34
C ILE A 30 8.74 3.54 16.32
N GLY A 31 9.81 3.38 17.10
CA GLY A 31 10.29 4.43 18.02
C GLY A 31 10.70 5.71 17.29
N LEU A 32 11.42 5.58 16.16
CA LEU A 32 11.81 6.72 15.32
C LEU A 32 10.58 7.41 14.70
N LEU A 33 9.62 6.60 14.17
CA LEU A 33 8.37 7.11 13.58
C LEU A 33 7.51 7.85 14.61
N PHE A 34 7.44 7.37 15.86
CA PHE A 34 6.77 8.10 16.92
C PHE A 34 7.38 9.46 17.18
N SER A 35 8.72 9.53 17.27
CA SER A 35 9.43 10.80 17.46
C SER A 35 9.19 11.76 16.30
N GLU A 36 9.24 11.28 15.07
CA GLU A 36 9.03 12.06 13.86
C GLU A 36 7.58 12.62 13.76
N CYS A 37 6.59 11.80 14.16
CA CYS A 37 5.19 12.20 14.15
C CYS A 37 4.76 13.00 15.39
N GLY A 38 5.63 13.13 16.40
CA GLY A 38 5.32 13.77 17.68
C GLY A 38 4.37 12.94 18.56
N LEU A 39 4.35 11.61 18.38
CA LEU A 39 3.57 10.70 19.19
C LEU A 39 4.38 10.22 20.40
N LYS A 40 3.72 10.13 21.54
CA LYS A 40 4.36 9.60 22.77
C LYS A 40 4.34 8.07 22.73
N ASP A 41 5.51 7.46 22.88
CA ASP A 41 5.66 6.03 23.08
C ASP A 41 5.35 5.64 24.51
N ILE A 42 4.10 5.28 24.77
CA ILE A 42 3.61 5.02 26.14
C ILE A 42 3.79 3.56 26.56
N ASP A 43 4.14 2.67 25.63
CA ASP A 43 4.17 1.22 25.89
C ASP A 43 5.28 0.50 25.11
N SER A 44 6.50 1.01 25.24
CA SER A 44 7.68 0.58 24.48
C SER A 44 8.07 -0.90 24.66
N LYS A 45 7.63 -1.54 25.76
CA LYS A 45 7.93 -2.94 26.07
C LYS A 45 6.91 -3.93 25.51
N ASN A 46 5.80 -3.46 24.97
CA ASN A 46 4.74 -4.30 24.45
C ASN A 46 5.04 -4.76 23.00
N THR A 47 4.23 -5.69 22.49
CA THR A 47 4.32 -6.10 21.08
C THR A 47 4.07 -4.93 20.14
N LYS A 48 4.71 -4.94 18.97
CA LYS A 48 4.72 -3.83 17.99
C LYS A 48 3.32 -3.26 17.74
N TYR A 49 2.34 -4.11 17.41
CA TYR A 49 0.99 -3.65 17.11
C TYR A 49 0.25 -3.07 18.33
N LYS A 50 0.46 -3.64 19.53
CA LYS A 50 -0.14 -3.10 20.77
C LYS A 50 0.46 -1.75 21.14
N ARG A 51 1.77 -1.62 21.00
CA ARG A 51 2.50 -0.37 21.21
C ARG A 51 1.96 0.75 20.30
N LEU A 52 1.78 0.46 18.98
CA LEU A 52 1.16 1.37 18.03
C LEU A 52 -0.29 1.71 18.42
N PHE A 53 -1.10 0.69 18.68
CA PHE A 53 -2.50 0.85 19.04
C PHE A 53 -2.69 1.73 20.28
N ASN A 54 -1.93 1.47 21.34
CA ASN A 54 -2.02 2.23 22.58
C ASN A 54 -1.63 3.70 22.37
N ALA A 55 -0.56 3.97 21.60
CA ALA A 55 -0.16 5.33 21.26
C ALA A 55 -1.21 6.06 20.41
N PHE A 56 -1.81 5.39 19.43
CA PHE A 56 -2.87 5.96 18.60
C PHE A 56 -4.14 6.27 19.42
N CYS A 57 -4.57 5.36 20.28
CA CYS A 57 -5.72 5.58 21.15
C CYS A 57 -5.50 6.74 22.11
N GLU A 58 -4.34 6.80 22.75
CA GLU A 58 -4.00 7.88 23.69
C GLU A 58 -3.98 9.24 23.00
N GLN A 59 -3.31 9.35 21.85
CA GLN A 59 -3.24 10.61 21.13
C GLN A 59 -4.59 11.01 20.55
N SER A 60 -5.36 10.04 20.00
CA SER A 60 -6.68 10.32 19.45
C SER A 60 -7.67 10.84 20.51
N ARG A 61 -7.58 10.34 21.74
CA ARG A 61 -8.38 10.85 22.88
C ARG A 61 -8.00 12.27 23.24
N LYS A 62 -6.69 12.58 23.28
CA LYS A 62 -6.19 13.94 23.60
C LYS A 62 -6.64 14.96 22.56
N ASP A 63 -6.53 14.60 21.28
CA ASP A 63 -6.84 15.50 20.17
C ASP A 63 -8.33 15.52 19.82
N ASN A 64 -9.14 14.65 20.43
CA ASN A 64 -10.51 14.36 20.03
C ASN A 64 -10.64 14.11 18.51
N SER A 65 -9.63 13.47 17.92
CA SER A 65 -9.47 13.28 16.48
C SER A 65 -8.48 12.16 16.19
N THR A 66 -8.68 11.44 15.08
CA THR A 66 -7.76 10.42 14.59
C THR A 66 -6.77 10.92 13.52
N ASN A 67 -6.66 12.25 13.35
CA ASN A 67 -5.75 12.85 12.35
C ASN A 67 -4.28 12.50 12.58
N CYS A 68 -3.88 12.26 13.83
CA CYS A 68 -2.54 11.79 14.16
C CYS A 68 -2.19 10.46 13.50
N VAL A 69 -3.18 9.56 13.35
CA VAL A 69 -3.00 8.26 12.71
C VAL A 69 -2.82 8.40 11.20
N TYR A 70 -3.58 9.28 10.56
CA TYR A 70 -3.39 9.59 9.13
C TYR A 70 -2.02 10.20 8.86
N LYS A 71 -1.59 11.13 9.70
CA LYS A 71 -0.22 11.69 9.62
C LYS A 71 0.83 10.58 9.76
N PHE A 72 0.65 9.68 10.71
CA PHE A 72 1.56 8.56 10.92
C PHE A 72 1.59 7.63 9.70
N ILE A 73 0.43 7.27 9.16
CA ILE A 73 0.34 6.47 7.93
C ILE A 73 1.07 7.17 6.77
N GLN A 74 0.87 8.46 6.58
CA GLN A 74 1.50 9.23 5.52
C GLN A 74 3.03 9.20 5.63
N VAL A 75 3.57 9.42 6.83
CA VAL A 75 5.01 9.32 7.09
C VAL A 75 5.53 7.89 6.84
N CYS A 76 4.79 6.86 7.29
CA CYS A 76 5.15 5.46 7.04
C CYS A 76 5.18 5.11 5.55
N MET A 77 4.35 5.77 4.75
CA MET A 77 4.18 5.51 3.32
C MET A 77 4.88 6.55 2.43
N GLU A 78 5.86 7.28 2.95
CA GLU A 78 6.76 8.07 2.12
C GLU A 78 7.51 7.17 1.14
N PRO A 79 7.54 7.48 -0.17
CA PRO A 79 8.15 6.63 -1.21
C PRO A 79 9.61 6.25 -0.92
N ALA A 80 10.37 7.18 -0.32
CA ALA A 80 11.78 6.94 0.03
C ALA A 80 11.97 5.76 0.99
N ARG A 81 10.98 5.45 1.83
CA ARG A 81 11.02 4.30 2.77
C ARG A 81 10.83 2.95 2.08
N GLY A 82 10.37 2.95 0.83
CA GLY A 82 10.18 1.76 0.01
C GLY A 82 11.41 1.34 -0.79
N LEU A 83 12.39 2.22 -1.00
CA LEU A 83 13.50 2.03 -1.95
C LEU A 83 14.27 0.70 -1.75
N ASN A 84 14.52 0.29 -0.50
CA ASN A 84 15.28 -0.92 -0.20
C ASN A 84 14.40 -2.10 0.27
N THR A 85 13.09 -1.88 0.44
CA THR A 85 12.13 -2.84 1.02
C THR A 85 10.81 -2.84 0.26
N GLN A 86 10.85 -2.71 -1.06
CA GLN A 86 9.66 -2.51 -1.90
C GLN A 86 8.55 -3.52 -1.62
N SER A 87 8.85 -4.82 -1.56
CA SER A 87 7.83 -5.86 -1.30
C SER A 87 7.14 -5.69 0.06
N ALA A 88 7.88 -5.32 1.11
CA ALA A 88 7.30 -5.07 2.43
C ALA A 88 6.51 -3.75 2.46
N TYR A 89 7.00 -2.72 1.76
CA TYR A 89 6.30 -1.44 1.58
C TYR A 89 4.94 -1.65 0.92
N GLU A 90 4.89 -2.38 -0.21
CA GLU A 90 3.66 -2.67 -0.95
C GLU A 90 2.65 -3.49 -0.11
N LYS A 91 3.13 -4.50 0.62
CA LYS A 91 2.27 -5.28 1.52
C LYS A 91 1.66 -4.42 2.64
N ARG A 92 2.45 -3.51 3.23
CA ARG A 92 1.94 -2.56 4.24
C ARG A 92 0.88 -1.65 3.65
N ARG A 93 1.16 -1.04 2.49
CA ARG A 93 0.23 -0.15 1.80
C ARG A 93 -1.08 -0.87 1.48
N PHE A 94 -0.99 -2.09 0.96
CA PHE A 94 -2.14 -2.93 0.68
C PHE A 94 -3.03 -3.17 1.93
N GLU A 95 -2.43 -3.61 3.04
CA GLU A 95 -3.20 -3.89 4.27
C GLU A 95 -3.78 -2.61 4.90
N ILE A 96 -3.07 -1.49 4.83
CA ILE A 96 -3.58 -0.19 5.26
C ILE A 96 -4.77 0.23 4.39
N ASN A 97 -4.67 0.11 3.07
CA ASN A 97 -5.74 0.48 2.14
C ASN A 97 -7.01 -0.35 2.33
N ARG A 98 -6.93 -1.61 2.74
CA ARG A 98 -8.10 -2.42 3.11
C ARG A 98 -8.93 -1.76 4.23
N VAL A 99 -8.28 -1.10 5.17
CA VAL A 99 -8.96 -0.35 6.24
C VAL A 99 -9.46 0.99 5.72
N LEU A 100 -8.64 1.73 5.00
CA LEU A 100 -8.95 3.06 4.48
C LEU A 100 -10.10 3.05 3.48
N MET A 101 -10.27 1.98 2.71
CA MET A 101 -11.38 1.78 1.77
C MET A 101 -12.75 1.86 2.47
N LEU A 102 -12.85 1.38 3.71
CA LEU A 102 -14.06 1.50 4.52
C LEU A 102 -14.36 2.96 4.91
N LYS A 103 -13.40 3.87 4.73
CA LYS A 103 -13.53 5.31 4.94
C LYS A 103 -13.67 6.11 3.63
N GLY A 104 -13.64 5.43 2.47
CA GLY A 104 -13.69 6.08 1.16
C GLY A 104 -12.43 6.84 0.80
N ILE A 105 -11.28 6.38 1.28
CA ILE A 105 -9.96 6.92 0.98
C ILE A 105 -8.95 5.80 0.75
N GLU A 106 -7.88 6.12 0.04
CA GLU A 106 -6.71 5.26 -0.15
C GLU A 106 -5.42 6.07 -0.04
N ILE A 107 -4.30 5.41 0.21
CA ILE A 107 -2.96 5.98 0.08
C ILE A 107 -2.27 5.36 -1.12
N ARG A 108 -1.77 6.20 -2.03
CA ARG A 108 -1.10 5.75 -3.26
C ARG A 108 0.42 5.66 -3.07
N ASP A 109 1.11 5.23 -4.13
CA ASP A 109 2.56 5.04 -4.18
C ASP A 109 3.36 6.35 -3.99
N ASP A 110 2.72 7.48 -4.26
CA ASP A 110 3.26 8.82 -3.99
C ASP A 110 3.19 9.23 -2.50
N GLY A 111 2.63 8.37 -1.63
CA GLY A 111 2.44 8.64 -0.21
C GLY A 111 1.29 9.60 0.12
N ASN A 112 0.43 9.93 -0.86
CA ASN A 112 -0.69 10.85 -0.66
C ASN A 112 -2.03 10.12 -0.56
N PHE A 113 -2.98 10.75 0.18
CA PHE A 113 -4.34 10.25 0.31
C PHE A 113 -5.24 10.74 -0.82
N TYR A 114 -6.02 9.83 -1.37
CA TYR A 114 -7.01 10.08 -2.41
C TYR A 114 -8.40 9.63 -1.98
N LYS A 115 -9.43 10.32 -2.45
CA LYS A 115 -10.83 9.91 -2.27
C LYS A 115 -11.16 8.82 -3.26
N ILE A 116 -11.88 7.80 -2.78
CA ILE A 116 -12.41 6.70 -3.57
C ILE A 116 -13.86 6.41 -3.19
N THR A 117 -14.52 5.55 -3.95
CA THR A 117 -15.85 5.05 -3.57
C THR A 117 -15.72 4.21 -2.31
N LYS A 118 -16.42 4.63 -1.25
CA LYS A 118 -16.42 3.94 0.03
C LYS A 118 -16.93 2.51 -0.12
N ALA A 119 -16.22 1.53 0.46
CA ALA A 119 -16.74 0.18 0.60
C ALA A 119 -17.63 0.10 1.85
N GLU A 120 -18.80 -0.49 1.71
CA GLU A 120 -19.79 -0.56 2.81
C GLU A 120 -19.59 -1.77 3.71
N SER A 121 -18.83 -2.77 3.24
CA SER A 121 -18.58 -4.01 3.98
C SER A 121 -17.22 -4.62 3.66
N LEU A 122 -16.73 -5.49 4.58
CA LEU A 122 -15.54 -6.30 4.33
C LEU A 122 -15.71 -7.22 3.13
N SER A 123 -16.91 -7.77 2.94
CA SER A 123 -17.22 -8.62 1.77
C SER A 123 -17.06 -7.85 0.46
N GLU A 124 -17.39 -6.57 0.44
CA GLU A 124 -17.19 -5.73 -0.74
C GLU A 124 -15.70 -5.46 -0.99
N VAL A 125 -14.93 -5.16 0.06
CA VAL A 125 -13.47 -5.04 -0.03
C VAL A 125 -12.85 -6.30 -0.63
N GLU A 126 -13.23 -7.47 -0.09
CA GLU A 126 -12.75 -8.76 -0.57
C GLU A 126 -13.22 -9.06 -1.99
N ARG A 127 -14.48 -8.73 -2.31
CA ARG A 127 -15.04 -8.91 -3.66
C ARG A 127 -14.26 -8.11 -4.69
N ARG A 128 -14.06 -6.80 -4.45
CA ARG A 128 -13.30 -5.92 -5.34
C ARG A 128 -11.88 -6.46 -5.57
N THR A 129 -11.21 -6.88 -4.51
CA THR A 129 -9.87 -7.48 -4.58
C THR A 129 -9.88 -8.80 -5.38
N ARG A 130 -10.90 -9.64 -5.19
CA ARG A 130 -10.98 -10.99 -5.79
C ARG A 130 -11.40 -10.99 -7.25
N GLU A 131 -12.35 -10.14 -7.63
CA GLU A 131 -12.91 -10.13 -8.98
C GLU A 131 -11.87 -9.86 -10.06
N LEU A 132 -11.06 -8.83 -9.91
CA LEU A 132 -10.03 -8.53 -10.89
C LEU A 132 -8.94 -9.60 -10.88
N LYS A 133 -8.52 -10.09 -9.72
CA LYS A 133 -7.56 -11.18 -9.60
C LYS A 133 -8.05 -12.45 -10.31
N ASN A 134 -9.32 -12.77 -10.14
CA ASN A 134 -9.93 -13.93 -10.82
C ASN A 134 -10.01 -13.70 -12.33
N LYS A 135 -10.45 -12.54 -12.78
CA LYS A 135 -10.47 -12.19 -14.21
C LYS A 135 -9.08 -12.30 -14.83
N LEU A 136 -8.06 -11.69 -14.23
CA LEU A 136 -6.69 -11.76 -14.72
C LEU A 136 -6.15 -13.20 -14.74
N SER A 137 -6.46 -14.00 -13.71
CA SER A 137 -6.08 -15.41 -13.66
C SER A 137 -6.80 -16.23 -14.74
N CYS A 138 -8.08 -16.00 -14.99
CA CYS A 138 -8.83 -16.66 -16.06
C CYS A 138 -8.28 -16.36 -17.46
N TYR A 139 -7.72 -15.19 -17.66
CA TYR A 139 -7.05 -14.82 -18.91
C TYR A 139 -5.59 -15.30 -19.00
N GLY A 140 -5.13 -16.10 -18.02
CA GLY A 140 -3.75 -16.60 -18.00
C GLY A 140 -2.71 -15.53 -17.74
N ALA A 141 -3.07 -14.44 -17.07
CA ALA A 141 -2.14 -13.37 -16.78
C ALA A 141 -0.95 -13.88 -15.95
N HIS A 142 0.25 -13.48 -16.35
CA HIS A 142 1.48 -13.85 -15.67
C HIS A 142 1.47 -13.36 -14.21
N GLN A 143 2.08 -14.12 -13.30
CA GLN A 143 2.07 -13.84 -11.87
C GLN A 143 2.57 -12.42 -11.51
N ARG A 144 3.54 -11.87 -12.26
CA ARG A 144 4.01 -10.48 -12.09
C ARG A 144 2.93 -9.45 -12.39
N VAL A 145 2.07 -9.68 -13.37
CA VAL A 145 0.92 -8.79 -13.65
C VAL A 145 -0.03 -8.78 -12.46
N LEU A 146 -0.30 -9.94 -11.86
CA LEU A 146 -1.14 -10.06 -10.67
C LEU A 146 -0.55 -9.35 -9.46
N ILE A 147 0.78 -9.28 -9.36
CA ILE A 147 1.48 -8.56 -8.30
C ILE A 147 1.40 -7.05 -8.53
N CYS A 148 1.66 -6.57 -9.74
CA CYS A 148 1.62 -5.15 -10.10
C CYS A 148 0.22 -4.54 -9.98
N CYS A 149 -0.85 -5.32 -10.21
CA CYS A 149 -2.23 -4.85 -10.16
C CYS A 149 -2.90 -4.93 -8.78
N ARG A 150 -2.17 -5.21 -7.70
CA ARG A 150 -2.80 -5.47 -6.40
C ARG A 150 -3.53 -4.28 -5.79
N GLU A 151 -3.03 -3.10 -5.97
CA GLU A 151 -3.54 -1.90 -5.30
C GLU A 151 -4.70 -1.28 -6.06
N GLU A 152 -4.59 -1.24 -7.35
CA GLU A 152 -5.60 -0.75 -8.26
C GLU A 152 -6.86 -1.65 -8.23
N LEU A 153 -6.72 -2.91 -7.79
CA LEU A 153 -7.82 -3.83 -7.54
C LEU A 153 -8.77 -3.36 -6.44
N LEU A 154 -8.29 -2.54 -5.52
CA LEU A 154 -9.05 -2.09 -4.37
C LEU A 154 -10.04 -0.96 -4.70
N VAL A 155 -9.81 -0.24 -5.79
CA VAL A 155 -10.52 1.01 -6.10
C VAL A 155 -11.35 0.99 -7.38
N ASP A 156 -11.50 -0.16 -8.03
CA ASP A 156 -12.13 -0.27 -9.37
C ASP A 156 -11.45 0.63 -10.43
N ASP A 157 -10.20 1.07 -10.20
CA ASP A 157 -9.42 1.86 -11.15
C ASP A 157 -8.65 0.95 -12.12
N TYR A 158 -9.40 0.38 -13.05
CA TYR A 158 -8.85 -0.52 -14.06
C TYR A 158 -7.82 0.14 -14.99
N PHE A 159 -7.88 1.47 -15.13
CA PHE A 159 -6.91 2.19 -15.96
C PHE A 159 -5.51 2.16 -15.33
N HIS A 160 -5.42 2.44 -14.04
CA HIS A 160 -4.16 2.33 -13.28
C HIS A 160 -3.65 0.89 -13.22
N ALA A 161 -4.54 -0.09 -13.01
CA ALA A 161 -4.19 -1.50 -13.04
C ALA A 161 -3.54 -1.93 -14.37
N VAL A 162 -4.09 -1.46 -15.49
CA VAL A 162 -3.52 -1.72 -16.82
C VAL A 162 -2.18 -1.01 -16.98
N GLN A 163 -2.04 0.22 -16.53
CA GLN A 163 -0.79 0.98 -16.61
C GLN A 163 0.33 0.31 -15.81
N GLU A 164 0.07 -0.13 -14.59
CA GLU A 164 1.04 -0.85 -13.77
C GLU A 164 1.41 -2.22 -14.37
N ALA A 165 0.43 -2.92 -14.95
CA ALA A 165 0.71 -4.16 -15.67
C ALA A 165 1.64 -3.95 -16.87
N VAL A 166 1.45 -2.87 -17.64
CA VAL A 166 2.33 -2.49 -18.76
C VAL A 166 3.74 -2.15 -18.28
N LYS A 167 3.87 -1.39 -17.19
CA LYS A 167 5.18 -1.13 -16.56
C LYS A 167 5.88 -2.45 -16.19
N GLY A 168 5.17 -3.35 -15.53
CA GLY A 168 5.71 -4.67 -15.16
C GLY A 168 6.17 -5.52 -16.36
N ILE A 169 5.51 -5.39 -17.51
CA ILE A 169 5.94 -6.03 -18.78
C ILE A 169 7.22 -5.37 -19.27
N CYS A 170 7.30 -4.05 -19.31
CA CYS A 170 8.50 -3.33 -19.72
C CYS A 170 9.71 -3.68 -18.84
N ASP A 171 9.51 -3.75 -17.52
CA ASP A 171 10.55 -4.18 -16.58
C ASP A 171 11.06 -5.59 -16.89
N ARG A 172 10.13 -6.50 -17.18
CA ARG A 172 10.52 -7.87 -17.56
C ARG A 172 11.29 -7.95 -18.86
N VAL A 173 10.90 -7.15 -19.85
CA VAL A 173 11.62 -7.07 -21.12
C VAL A 173 13.03 -6.51 -20.90
N ARG A 174 13.20 -5.47 -20.07
CA ARG A 174 14.51 -4.94 -19.68
C ARG A 174 15.38 -6.00 -19.00
N GLU A 175 14.84 -6.72 -18.02
CA GLU A 175 15.55 -7.80 -17.34
C GLU A 175 16.05 -8.89 -18.30
N MET A 176 15.23 -9.27 -19.28
CA MET A 176 15.55 -10.34 -20.22
C MET A 176 16.47 -9.90 -21.35
N SER A 177 16.36 -8.66 -21.81
CA SER A 177 17.09 -8.12 -22.95
C SER A 177 18.38 -7.37 -22.58
N GLY A 178 18.50 -6.93 -21.31
CA GLY A 178 19.58 -6.05 -20.86
C GLY A 178 19.49 -4.63 -21.42
N LEU A 179 18.39 -4.27 -22.10
CA LEU A 179 18.18 -2.94 -22.65
C LEU A 179 17.79 -1.96 -21.54
N LEU A 180 18.19 -0.69 -21.68
CA LEU A 180 17.89 0.38 -20.72
C LEU A 180 16.81 1.35 -21.21
N THR A 181 16.32 1.15 -22.44
CA THR A 181 15.25 1.96 -23.05
C THR A 181 13.89 1.65 -22.44
N ASP A 182 12.86 2.43 -22.75
CA ASP A 182 11.51 2.27 -22.21
C ASP A 182 10.44 2.34 -23.32
N GLY A 183 9.20 1.92 -22.95
CA GLY A 183 8.02 2.03 -23.79
C GLY A 183 8.19 1.38 -25.17
N ASN A 184 7.79 2.12 -26.20
CA ASN A 184 7.77 1.61 -27.57
C ASN A 184 9.17 1.29 -28.12
N GLU A 185 10.16 2.10 -27.76
CA GLU A 185 11.56 1.90 -28.16
C GLU A 185 12.12 0.58 -27.60
N LEU A 186 11.85 0.30 -26.33
CA LEU A 186 12.22 -0.96 -25.69
C LEU A 186 11.64 -2.17 -26.44
N ILE A 187 10.34 -2.13 -26.72
CA ILE A 187 9.66 -3.23 -27.40
C ILE A 187 10.17 -3.43 -28.82
N GLN A 188 10.31 -2.35 -29.58
CA GLN A 188 10.86 -2.43 -30.94
C GLN A 188 12.26 -2.97 -30.96
N THR A 189 13.13 -2.53 -30.04
CA THR A 189 14.53 -2.99 -30.01
C THR A 189 14.63 -4.44 -29.53
N ALA A 190 13.86 -4.82 -28.49
CA ALA A 190 13.90 -6.17 -27.93
C ALA A 190 13.34 -7.24 -28.87
N PHE A 191 12.32 -6.90 -29.68
CA PHE A 191 11.63 -7.84 -30.56
C PHE A 191 11.88 -7.60 -32.06
N SER A 192 12.76 -6.66 -32.42
CA SER A 192 13.14 -6.48 -33.83
C SER A 192 13.87 -7.72 -34.34
N VAL A 193 13.24 -8.42 -35.24
CA VAL A 193 13.93 -9.44 -36.04
C VAL A 193 14.79 -8.70 -37.04
N LYS A 194 16.10 -8.62 -36.80
CA LYS A 194 17.02 -8.23 -37.86
C LYS A 194 16.94 -9.32 -38.92
N ASN A 195 16.26 -9.02 -40.03
CA ASN A 195 16.42 -9.86 -41.22
C ASN A 195 17.92 -9.87 -41.55
N PRO A 196 18.52 -11.07 -41.78
CA PRO A 196 19.91 -11.21 -42.12
C PRO A 196 20.25 -10.54 -43.46
#